data_cd079a419b55ac1f0a1a25305d3c4d08
#
_entry.id   cd079a419b55ac1f0a1a25305d3c4d08
#
_cell.length_a   1.000
_cell.length_b   1.000
_cell.length_c   1.000
_cell.angle_alpha   90.00
_cell.angle_beta   90.00
_cell.angle_gamma   90.00
#
_symmetry.space_group_name_H-M   'P 1'
#
loop_
_entity.id
_entity.type
_entity.pdbx_description
1 polymer ?
#
loop_
_entity_poly.entity_id
_entity_poly.type
_entity_poly.pdbx_seq_one_letter_code
_entity_poly.pdbx_strand_id
1 'polypeptide(L)'
;MKKVIPGKVKTQLRLDGYYNVLNKYGTQHDSTEYYQWASGTAVSDAELADLYAGNGLFATIIDAPADDATKNGIDLGIKDKDLQKQLDDRLQTIHYQSKLSKALRWARLFGGAAVVMLVDDGRLLQEPLNWRDVHGVDELLVYGRNEMFPLWINGYENNPDDEDYRKGGTGIPEYYQVSSVYGNYTVHSSRCLIFHNSDIPEGSTLANLYRTWGIPEYMRIREELRNASIGPGYSIRLLERLSMATYKMKNLANVLSTADGEDAVLQRMEMLDLARNLLNMVFIDADGEDVGIQSLSVAGVKDILDNACAMLSAVSHIPQTRLFGRSPAGENATGESDLENYKEFVGGIQSGD
;
A
#
# COMPACT_ATOMS: atom_id res chain seq x y z
N MET A 1 57.92 10.61 25.08
CA MET A 1 56.65 10.22 24.47
C MET A 1 55.56 10.19 25.53
N LYS A 2 54.69 11.19 25.55
CA LYS A 2 53.53 11.29 26.47
C LYS A 2 52.36 10.48 25.86
N LYS A 3 51.94 9.44 26.57
CA LYS A 3 50.70 8.70 26.23
C LYS A 3 49.49 9.63 26.38
N VAL A 4 48.81 9.89 25.29
CA VAL A 4 47.51 10.59 25.27
C VAL A 4 46.47 9.56 25.68
N ILE A 5 45.84 9.75 26.82
CA ILE A 5 44.68 9.00 27.28
C ILE A 5 43.46 9.55 26.53
N PRO A 6 42.71 8.73 25.81
CA PRO A 6 41.50 9.22 25.14
C PRO A 6 40.49 9.68 26.19
N GLY A 7 40.05 10.94 26.06
CA GLY A 7 39.07 11.55 26.94
C GLY A 7 37.78 10.76 26.96
N LYS A 8 37.26 10.50 28.14
CA LYS A 8 35.91 10.00 28.37
C LYS A 8 34.93 10.98 27.72
N VAL A 9 34.25 10.50 26.68
CA VAL A 9 33.07 11.18 26.15
C VAL A 9 32.05 11.25 27.30
N LYS A 10 31.84 12.44 27.85
CA LYS A 10 30.74 12.67 28.75
C LYS A 10 29.45 12.59 27.91
N THR A 11 28.78 11.47 27.96
CA THR A 11 27.41 11.37 27.52
C THR A 11 26.60 12.31 28.42
N GLN A 12 26.16 13.44 27.91
CA GLN A 12 25.18 14.27 28.61
C GLN A 12 23.89 13.45 28.63
N LEU A 13 23.56 12.93 29.79
CA LEU A 13 22.22 12.41 30.07
C LEU A 13 21.26 13.60 29.96
N ARG A 14 20.42 13.63 28.92
CA ARG A 14 19.25 14.49 28.89
C ARG A 14 18.31 14.00 29.97
N LEU A 15 18.11 14.82 31.00
CA LEU A 15 17.30 14.53 32.18
C LEU A 15 15.78 14.77 31.95
N ASP A 16 15.40 15.22 30.79
CA ASP A 16 14.04 15.69 30.45
C ASP A 16 13.25 14.74 29.55
N GLY A 17 13.66 13.50 29.42
CA GLY A 17 12.91 12.48 28.66
C GLY A 17 12.70 11.21 29.46
N TYR A 18 11.49 10.66 29.42
CA TYR A 18 11.22 9.31 29.91
C TYR A 18 12.05 8.32 29.07
N TYR A 19 13.11 7.79 29.65
CA TYR A 19 13.93 6.76 29.04
C TYR A 19 13.51 5.40 29.58
N ASN A 20 12.82 4.59 28.76
CA ASN A 20 12.49 3.23 29.13
C ASN A 20 13.48 2.25 28.47
N VAL A 21 14.34 1.63 29.28
CA VAL A 21 15.38 0.70 28.84
C VAL A 21 14.81 -0.53 28.11
N LEU A 22 13.61 -0.97 28.48
CA LEU A 22 12.96 -2.16 27.91
C LEU A 22 12.24 -1.85 26.58
N ASN A 23 11.49 -0.75 26.55
CA ASN A 23 10.68 -0.40 25.38
C ASN A 23 11.37 0.61 24.45
N LYS A 24 12.55 1.08 24.83
CA LYS A 24 13.34 2.07 24.10
C LYS A 24 12.63 3.41 23.83
N TYR A 25 11.56 3.73 24.56
CA TYR A 25 10.86 5.01 24.47
C TYR A 25 11.82 6.17 24.76
N GLY A 26 11.78 7.22 23.95
CA GLY A 26 12.66 8.38 24.04
C GLY A 26 14.09 8.15 23.57
N THR A 27 14.37 7.06 22.86
CA THR A 27 15.67 6.77 22.23
C THR A 27 15.57 6.86 20.71
N GLN A 28 16.70 6.84 20.01
CA GLN A 28 16.75 6.71 18.54
C GLN A 28 16.10 5.42 18.00
N HIS A 29 15.74 4.48 18.86
CA HIS A 29 15.09 3.22 18.54
C HIS A 29 13.64 3.19 19.02
N ASP A 30 13.09 4.33 19.40
CA ASP A 30 11.67 4.47 19.72
C ASP A 30 10.86 4.42 18.42
N SER A 31 10.08 3.36 18.26
CA SER A 31 9.26 3.18 17.07
C SER A 31 8.15 4.24 16.94
N THR A 32 7.83 4.94 18.00
CA THR A 32 6.83 6.03 18.00
C THR A 32 7.41 7.36 17.53
N GLU A 33 8.73 7.58 17.70
CA GLU A 33 9.42 8.76 17.16
C GLU A 33 9.83 8.61 15.69
N TYR A 34 9.78 7.38 15.15
CA TYR A 34 9.97 7.10 13.72
C TYR A 34 8.78 7.50 12.83
N TYR A 35 7.87 8.33 13.31
CA TYR A 35 6.99 9.12 12.46
C TYR A 35 7.81 10.21 11.72
N GLN A 36 8.89 9.81 11.15
CA GLN A 36 9.40 10.55 10.03
C GLN A 36 8.41 10.28 8.91
N TRP A 37 7.71 11.32 8.54
CA TRP A 37 7.12 11.43 7.22
C TRP A 37 8.22 11.00 6.28
N ALA A 38 8.30 9.71 6.01
CA ALA A 38 9.38 9.13 5.24
C ALA A 38 9.16 9.58 3.80
N SER A 39 9.50 10.85 3.60
CA SER A 39 9.61 11.41 2.29
C SER A 39 10.62 10.54 1.54
N GLY A 40 10.15 9.82 0.56
CA GLY A 40 11.01 9.39 -0.50
C GLY A 40 11.62 8.01 -0.47
N THR A 41 11.16 7.08 0.35
CA THR A 41 11.50 5.66 0.10
C THR A 41 10.60 5.13 -0.99
N ALA A 42 11.08 5.21 -2.22
CA ALA A 42 10.40 4.59 -3.35
C ALA A 42 10.33 3.08 -3.16
N VAL A 43 9.18 2.51 -3.43
CA VAL A 43 8.97 1.06 -3.47
C VAL A 43 9.17 0.61 -4.91
N SER A 44 9.83 -0.53 -5.10
CA SER A 44 10.06 -1.07 -6.44
C SER A 44 8.75 -1.60 -7.04
N ASP A 45 8.64 -1.55 -8.37
CA ASP A 45 7.46 -2.06 -9.06
C ASP A 45 7.23 -3.56 -8.82
N ALA A 46 8.31 -4.32 -8.63
CA ALA A 46 8.23 -5.73 -8.28
C ALA A 46 7.61 -5.94 -6.89
N GLU A 47 8.02 -5.15 -5.88
CA GLU A 47 7.44 -5.22 -4.54
C GLU A 47 5.96 -4.81 -4.55
N LEU A 48 5.57 -3.82 -5.37
CA LEU A 48 4.15 -3.44 -5.54
C LEU A 48 3.35 -4.56 -6.16
N ALA A 49 3.88 -5.23 -7.18
CA ALA A 49 3.24 -6.37 -7.83
C ALA A 49 3.09 -7.56 -6.88
N ASP A 50 4.14 -7.88 -6.10
CA ASP A 50 4.11 -8.96 -5.11
C ASP A 50 3.14 -8.65 -3.97
N LEU A 51 3.09 -7.41 -3.51
CA LEU A 51 2.14 -6.96 -2.50
C LEU A 51 0.70 -7.08 -3.01
N TYR A 52 0.44 -6.66 -4.24
CA TYR A 52 -0.88 -6.78 -4.87
C TYR A 52 -1.31 -8.24 -4.99
N ALA A 53 -0.40 -9.12 -5.39
CA ALA A 53 -0.67 -10.55 -5.51
C ALA A 53 -0.87 -11.26 -4.16
N GLY A 54 -0.16 -10.81 -3.12
CA GLY A 54 -0.11 -11.48 -1.81
C GLY A 54 -1.04 -10.90 -0.74
N ASN A 55 -1.48 -9.64 -0.87
CA ASN A 55 -2.31 -8.97 0.13
C ASN A 55 -3.69 -8.63 -0.42
N GLY A 56 -4.70 -9.42 -0.03
CA GLY A 56 -6.07 -9.24 -0.51
C GLY A 56 -6.71 -7.89 -0.14
N LEU A 57 -6.32 -7.29 1.00
CA LEU A 57 -6.80 -5.96 1.39
C LEU A 57 -6.25 -4.88 0.46
N PHE A 58 -4.96 -4.95 0.14
CA PHE A 58 -4.35 -4.04 -0.82
C PHE A 58 -4.93 -4.24 -2.23
N ALA A 59 -5.12 -5.48 -2.67
CA ALA A 59 -5.78 -5.76 -3.95
C ALA A 59 -7.18 -5.13 -4.01
N THR A 60 -7.97 -5.24 -2.93
CA THR A 60 -9.30 -4.61 -2.86
C THR A 60 -9.21 -3.07 -2.98
N ILE A 61 -8.22 -2.43 -2.34
CA ILE A 61 -8.02 -0.97 -2.43
C ILE A 61 -7.69 -0.54 -3.87
N ILE A 62 -6.93 -1.35 -4.60
CA ILE A 62 -6.60 -1.07 -6.00
C ILE A 62 -7.80 -1.32 -6.91
N ASP A 63 -8.46 -2.46 -6.75
CA ASP A 63 -9.47 -2.95 -7.70
C ASP A 63 -10.83 -2.25 -7.55
N ALA A 64 -11.31 -2.08 -6.31
CA ALA A 64 -12.68 -1.64 -6.09
C ALA A 64 -13.02 -0.28 -6.74
N PRO A 65 -12.20 0.79 -6.62
CA PRO A 65 -12.51 2.06 -7.27
C PRO A 65 -12.44 1.98 -8.80
N ALA A 66 -11.48 1.22 -9.34
CA ALA A 66 -11.33 1.05 -10.78
C ALA A 66 -12.52 0.30 -11.41
N ASP A 67 -12.97 -0.76 -10.74
CA ASP A 67 -14.13 -1.53 -11.18
C ASP A 67 -15.43 -0.73 -11.04
N ASP A 68 -15.58 -0.02 -9.93
CA ASP A 68 -16.77 0.81 -9.71
C ASP A 68 -16.83 2.01 -10.67
N ALA A 69 -15.68 2.57 -11.07
CA ALA A 69 -15.61 3.63 -12.06
C ALA A 69 -16.00 3.17 -13.47
N THR A 70 -15.73 1.92 -13.81
CA THR A 70 -15.93 1.41 -15.18
C THR A 70 -17.19 0.55 -15.35
N LYS A 71 -17.82 0.10 -14.26
CA LYS A 71 -18.93 -0.87 -14.31
C LYS A 71 -20.14 -0.45 -15.15
N ASN A 72 -20.42 0.85 -15.21
CA ASN A 72 -21.57 1.37 -15.93
C ASN A 72 -21.31 1.60 -17.43
N GLY A 73 -20.07 1.39 -17.88
CA GLY A 73 -19.66 1.67 -19.26
C GLY A 73 -19.58 3.17 -19.56
N ILE A 74 -19.60 3.51 -20.84
CA ILE A 74 -19.55 4.89 -21.34
C ILE A 74 -20.88 5.20 -22.03
N ASP A 75 -21.53 6.29 -21.64
CA ASP A 75 -22.68 6.84 -22.37
C ASP A 75 -22.16 7.78 -23.47
N LEU A 76 -22.33 7.40 -24.71
CA LEU A 76 -21.88 8.19 -25.86
C LEU A 76 -22.84 9.34 -26.20
N GLY A 77 -24.00 9.43 -25.56
CA GLY A 77 -24.99 10.48 -25.79
C GLY A 77 -25.54 10.53 -27.23
N ILE A 78 -25.44 9.44 -27.99
CA ILE A 78 -25.83 9.37 -29.40
C ILE A 78 -27.33 9.19 -29.49
N LYS A 79 -27.99 10.07 -30.27
CA LYS A 79 -29.45 10.03 -30.44
C LYS A 79 -29.92 8.97 -31.43
N ASP A 80 -29.07 8.62 -32.39
CA ASP A 80 -29.35 7.58 -33.37
C ASP A 80 -29.10 6.20 -32.74
N LYS A 81 -30.17 5.43 -32.56
CA LYS A 81 -30.13 4.13 -31.89
C LYS A 81 -29.39 3.05 -32.69
N ASP A 82 -29.42 3.12 -34.02
CA ASP A 82 -28.73 2.15 -34.84
C ASP A 82 -27.22 2.38 -34.81
N LEU A 83 -26.81 3.64 -34.87
CA LEU A 83 -25.41 4.02 -34.73
C LEU A 83 -24.89 3.72 -33.30
N GLN A 84 -25.67 4.03 -32.28
CA GLN A 84 -25.32 3.71 -30.90
C GLN A 84 -25.06 2.22 -30.72
N LYS A 85 -25.99 1.38 -31.23
CA LYS A 85 -25.84 -0.08 -31.16
C LYS A 85 -24.59 -0.60 -31.87
N GLN A 86 -24.30 -0.08 -33.07
CA GLN A 86 -23.10 -0.47 -33.81
C GLN A 86 -21.81 -0.13 -33.05
N LEU A 87 -21.78 1.06 -32.40
CA LEU A 87 -20.64 1.49 -31.59
C LEU A 87 -20.51 0.67 -30.30
N ASP A 88 -21.61 0.39 -29.63
CA ASP A 88 -21.63 -0.46 -28.43
C ASP A 88 -21.15 -1.88 -28.75
N ASP A 89 -21.61 -2.47 -29.85
CA ASP A 89 -21.15 -3.78 -30.32
C ASP A 89 -19.64 -3.77 -30.64
N ARG A 90 -19.14 -2.69 -31.25
CA ARG A 90 -17.71 -2.53 -31.52
C ARG A 90 -16.88 -2.36 -30.25
N LEU A 91 -17.31 -1.51 -29.33
CA LEU A 91 -16.67 -1.31 -28.02
C LEU A 91 -16.61 -2.62 -27.22
N GLN A 92 -17.69 -3.43 -27.27
CA GLN A 92 -17.69 -4.75 -26.64
C GLN A 92 -16.69 -5.70 -27.29
N THR A 93 -16.57 -5.68 -28.62
CA THR A 93 -15.63 -6.53 -29.37
C THR A 93 -14.19 -6.29 -28.96
N ILE A 94 -13.79 -5.03 -28.74
CA ILE A 94 -12.45 -4.66 -28.28
C ILE A 94 -12.29 -4.76 -26.75
N HIS A 95 -13.32 -5.23 -26.04
CA HIS A 95 -13.33 -5.39 -24.58
C HIS A 95 -12.96 -4.12 -23.81
N TYR A 96 -13.40 -2.95 -24.29
CA TYR A 96 -12.95 -1.65 -23.78
C TYR A 96 -13.09 -1.52 -22.26
N GLN A 97 -14.23 -1.96 -21.70
CA GLN A 97 -14.52 -1.82 -20.29
C GLN A 97 -13.51 -2.55 -19.40
N SER A 98 -13.17 -3.80 -19.73
CA SER A 98 -12.18 -4.57 -18.99
C SER A 98 -10.76 -4.03 -19.17
N LYS A 99 -10.45 -3.48 -20.36
CA LYS A 99 -9.16 -2.85 -20.64
C LYS A 99 -9.01 -1.54 -19.87
N LEU A 100 -10.06 -0.72 -19.80
CA LEU A 100 -10.06 0.51 -18.99
C LEU A 100 -9.99 0.22 -17.49
N SER A 101 -10.79 -0.73 -16.99
CA SER A 101 -10.67 -1.16 -15.59
C SER A 101 -9.24 -1.61 -15.27
N LYS A 102 -8.63 -2.42 -16.14
CA LYS A 102 -7.23 -2.82 -15.97
C LYS A 102 -6.26 -1.64 -15.99
N ALA A 103 -6.45 -0.66 -16.86
CA ALA A 103 -5.62 0.53 -16.93
C ALA A 103 -5.70 1.36 -15.65
N LEU A 104 -6.91 1.57 -15.11
CA LEU A 104 -7.11 2.27 -13.84
C LEU A 104 -6.50 1.51 -12.66
N ARG A 105 -6.62 0.18 -12.61
CA ARG A 105 -5.95 -0.64 -11.59
C ARG A 105 -4.43 -0.49 -11.66
N TRP A 106 -3.84 -0.56 -12.86
CA TRP A 106 -2.40 -0.40 -13.02
C TRP A 106 -1.94 1.03 -12.75
N ALA A 107 -2.76 2.03 -13.08
CA ALA A 107 -2.47 3.41 -12.70
C ALA A 107 -2.40 3.57 -11.18
N ARG A 108 -3.37 3.02 -10.44
CA ARG A 108 -3.38 3.05 -8.98
C ARG A 108 -2.22 2.21 -8.38
N LEU A 109 -1.92 1.06 -8.97
CA LEU A 109 -0.89 0.16 -8.47
C LEU A 109 0.53 0.73 -8.66
N PHE A 110 0.85 1.18 -9.87
CA PHE A 110 2.20 1.62 -10.25
C PHE A 110 2.36 3.14 -10.28
N GLY A 111 1.29 3.90 -10.08
CA GLY A 111 1.27 5.36 -10.20
C GLY A 111 0.91 5.84 -11.59
N GLY A 112 0.93 4.97 -12.58
CA GLY A 112 0.55 5.30 -13.95
C GLY A 112 0.41 4.08 -14.83
N ALA A 113 -0.43 4.22 -15.85
CA ALA A 113 -0.67 3.21 -16.87
C ALA A 113 -1.00 3.86 -18.19
N ALA A 114 -0.93 3.10 -19.27
CA ALA A 114 -1.33 3.54 -20.59
C ALA A 114 -2.11 2.46 -21.32
N VAL A 115 -3.05 2.91 -22.15
CA VAL A 115 -3.71 2.07 -23.15
C VAL A 115 -3.20 2.48 -24.51
N VAL A 116 -2.50 1.56 -25.17
CA VAL A 116 -2.06 1.72 -26.54
C VAL A 116 -3.18 1.26 -27.46
N MET A 117 -3.61 2.14 -28.34
CA MET A 117 -4.64 1.85 -29.34
C MET A 117 -3.98 1.34 -30.62
N LEU A 118 -4.28 0.11 -31.00
CA LEU A 118 -3.95 -0.41 -32.32
C LEU A 118 -5.06 0.04 -33.27
N VAL A 119 -4.72 1.04 -34.08
CA VAL A 119 -5.66 1.71 -35.01
C VAL A 119 -5.23 1.41 -36.41
N ASP A 120 -6.20 0.99 -37.25
CA ASP A 120 -6.02 0.85 -38.69
C ASP A 120 -6.20 2.24 -39.35
N ASP A 121 -5.08 2.94 -39.52
CA ASP A 121 -4.98 4.25 -40.18
C ASP A 121 -3.93 4.26 -41.31
N GLY A 122 -3.48 3.05 -41.70
CA GLY A 122 -2.46 2.88 -42.75
C GLY A 122 -1.04 3.31 -42.36
N ARG A 123 -0.80 3.65 -41.06
CA ARG A 123 0.49 4.13 -40.55
C ARG A 123 1.08 3.18 -39.50
N LEU A 124 2.39 3.31 -39.30
CA LEU A 124 3.10 2.57 -38.25
C LEU A 124 2.80 3.13 -36.87
N LEU A 125 2.96 2.31 -35.81
CA LEU A 125 2.75 2.72 -34.43
C LEU A 125 3.64 3.89 -33.97
N GLN A 126 4.80 4.05 -34.62
CA GLN A 126 5.75 5.15 -34.37
C GLN A 126 5.33 6.48 -35.03
N GLU A 127 4.37 6.43 -35.95
CA GLU A 127 3.90 7.64 -36.63
C GLU A 127 2.67 8.20 -35.90
N PRO A 128 2.49 9.54 -35.95
CA PRO A 128 1.29 10.16 -35.36
C PRO A 128 0.00 9.57 -35.94
N LEU A 129 -1.01 9.44 -35.08
CA LEU A 129 -2.32 8.94 -35.48
C LEU A 129 -2.96 9.85 -36.54
N ASN A 130 -3.35 9.27 -37.68
CA ASN A 130 -4.04 9.97 -38.74
C ASN A 130 -5.57 9.88 -38.56
N TRP A 131 -6.13 10.81 -37.80
CA TRP A 131 -7.57 10.86 -37.49
C TRP A 131 -8.49 10.90 -38.73
N ARG A 132 -7.96 11.25 -39.90
CA ARG A 132 -8.76 11.36 -41.14
C ARG A 132 -8.98 10.03 -41.83
N ASP A 133 -8.07 9.09 -41.62
CA ASP A 133 -8.04 7.79 -42.33
C ASP A 133 -8.21 6.64 -41.35
N VAL A 134 -8.84 6.86 -40.18
CA VAL A 134 -9.16 5.80 -39.23
C VAL A 134 -10.27 4.93 -39.77
N HIS A 135 -9.98 3.65 -40.03
CA HIS A 135 -10.94 2.64 -40.44
C HIS A 135 -11.52 1.88 -39.24
N GLY A 136 -10.77 1.77 -38.18
CA GLY A 136 -11.20 1.14 -36.94
C GLY A 136 -10.12 1.03 -35.89
N VAL A 137 -10.53 0.64 -34.67
CA VAL A 137 -9.62 0.27 -33.61
C VAL A 137 -9.63 -1.24 -33.51
N ASP A 138 -8.47 -1.87 -33.73
CA ASP A 138 -8.36 -3.33 -33.73
C ASP A 138 -8.28 -3.89 -32.35
N GLU A 139 -7.43 -3.32 -31.50
CA GLU A 139 -7.23 -3.78 -30.13
C GLU A 139 -6.76 -2.64 -29.21
N LEU A 140 -7.02 -2.82 -27.91
CA LEU A 140 -6.51 -1.98 -26.83
C LEU A 140 -5.51 -2.80 -26.00
N LEU A 141 -4.26 -2.34 -25.93
CA LEU A 141 -3.20 -2.97 -25.15
C LEU A 141 -2.92 -2.14 -23.90
N VAL A 142 -2.97 -2.78 -22.73
CA VAL A 142 -2.80 -2.09 -21.44
C VAL A 142 -1.43 -2.39 -20.86
N TYR A 143 -0.68 -1.34 -20.57
CA TYR A 143 0.65 -1.38 -19.97
C TYR A 143 0.70 -0.54 -18.71
N GLY A 144 1.35 -1.06 -17.68
CA GLY A 144 1.72 -0.27 -16.51
C GLY A 144 2.96 0.57 -16.76
N ARG A 145 3.22 1.52 -15.86
CA ARG A 145 4.44 2.34 -15.88
C ARG A 145 5.73 1.50 -15.95
N ASN A 146 5.73 0.33 -15.33
CA ASN A 146 6.85 -0.61 -15.32
C ASN A 146 7.18 -1.22 -16.70
N GLU A 147 6.26 -1.15 -17.65
CA GLU A 147 6.41 -1.70 -18.99
C GLU A 147 6.49 -0.61 -20.08
N MET A 148 6.22 0.66 -19.73
CA MET A 148 6.14 1.76 -20.67
C MET A 148 6.98 2.95 -20.23
N PHE A 149 7.98 3.29 -21.02
CA PHE A 149 8.98 4.31 -20.71
C PHE A 149 8.86 5.50 -21.63
N PRO A 150 8.75 6.73 -21.12
CA PRO A 150 8.69 7.94 -21.93
C PRO A 150 10.03 8.18 -22.64
N LEU A 151 9.98 8.47 -23.91
CA LEU A 151 11.12 8.87 -24.74
C LEU A 151 10.97 10.33 -25.16
N TRP A 152 11.96 11.12 -24.81
CA TRP A 152 12.09 12.52 -25.18
C TRP A 152 13.07 12.59 -26.33
N ILE A 153 12.60 12.63 -27.57
CA ILE A 153 13.49 12.61 -28.77
C ILE A 153 14.17 13.96 -29.01
N ASN A 154 13.45 15.02 -28.76
CA ASN A 154 14.06 16.33 -28.68
C ASN A 154 14.42 16.58 -27.24
N GLY A 155 15.65 16.18 -26.87
CA GLY A 155 16.13 16.41 -25.54
C GLY A 155 15.71 17.81 -25.09
N TYR A 156 15.33 17.93 -23.86
CA TYR A 156 15.38 19.20 -23.15
C TYR A 156 16.86 19.67 -23.09
N GLU A 157 17.50 19.68 -24.22
CA GLU A 157 18.72 20.43 -24.39
C GLU A 157 18.27 21.88 -24.35
N ASN A 158 18.48 22.45 -23.18
CA ASN A 158 18.42 23.83 -22.76
C ASN A 158 18.63 24.86 -23.89
N ASN A 159 17.87 24.79 -24.94
CA ASN A 159 17.86 25.81 -25.95
C ASN A 159 16.62 26.71 -25.75
N PRO A 160 16.77 27.84 -25.02
CA PRO A 160 15.66 28.76 -24.76
C PRO A 160 15.12 29.41 -26.04
N ASP A 161 15.77 29.20 -27.19
CA ASP A 161 15.36 29.73 -28.50
C ASP A 161 14.49 28.74 -29.29
N ASP A 162 14.30 27.52 -28.80
CA ASP A 162 13.42 26.55 -29.43
C ASP A 162 11.95 26.95 -29.22
N GLU A 163 11.16 26.99 -30.28
CA GLU A 163 9.72 27.32 -30.18
C GLU A 163 8.95 26.31 -29.34
N ASP A 164 9.37 25.06 -29.31
CA ASP A 164 8.76 24.02 -28.50
C ASP A 164 9.10 24.17 -27.01
N TYR A 165 10.27 24.73 -26.69
CA TYR A 165 10.61 25.16 -25.33
C TYR A 165 9.72 26.32 -24.86
N ARG A 166 9.41 27.27 -25.77
CA ARG A 166 8.52 28.43 -25.46
C ARG A 166 7.05 28.03 -25.30
N LYS A 167 6.61 26.95 -25.92
CA LYS A 167 5.26 26.41 -25.74
C LYS A 167 5.10 25.72 -24.37
N GLY A 168 6.10 25.89 -23.50
CA GLY A 168 6.15 25.34 -22.16
C GLY A 168 5.98 23.84 -22.28
N GLY A 169 7.05 23.15 -22.56
CA GLY A 169 6.98 21.73 -22.74
C GLY A 169 6.01 21.16 -21.73
N THR A 170 4.88 20.71 -22.20
CA THR A 170 3.76 20.24 -21.37
C THR A 170 4.13 19.01 -20.57
N GLY A 171 5.42 18.63 -20.62
CA GLY A 171 5.90 17.42 -19.95
C GLY A 171 5.39 16.14 -20.62
N ILE A 172 4.66 16.22 -21.73
CA ILE A 172 4.13 15.06 -22.45
C ILE A 172 5.22 14.55 -23.39
N PRO A 173 5.66 13.28 -23.23
CA PRO A 173 6.62 12.68 -24.16
C PRO A 173 6.02 12.53 -25.55
N GLU A 174 6.85 12.73 -26.57
CA GLU A 174 6.42 12.52 -27.95
C GLU A 174 6.24 11.01 -28.25
N TYR A 175 7.11 10.19 -27.67
CA TYR A 175 7.10 8.74 -27.87
C TYR A 175 7.18 8.00 -26.54
N TYR A 176 6.70 6.78 -26.58
CA TYR A 176 6.87 5.83 -25.48
C TYR A 176 7.51 4.54 -26.01
N GLN A 177 8.49 4.03 -25.28
CA GLN A 177 9.04 2.71 -25.51
C GLN A 177 8.28 1.71 -24.64
N VAL A 178 7.62 0.77 -25.26
CA VAL A 178 7.01 -0.38 -24.60
C VAL A 178 8.04 -1.49 -24.53
N SER A 179 8.24 -2.03 -23.32
CA SER A 179 9.09 -3.19 -23.07
C SER A 179 8.27 -4.21 -22.29
N SER A 180 7.73 -5.17 -23.00
CA SER A 180 6.85 -6.19 -22.43
C SER A 180 7.33 -7.60 -22.76
N VAL A 181 6.67 -8.59 -22.16
CA VAL A 181 6.93 -10.02 -22.46
C VAL A 181 6.71 -10.35 -23.95
N TYR A 182 5.90 -9.55 -24.64
CA TYR A 182 5.57 -9.74 -26.06
C TYR A 182 6.53 -9.04 -27.02
N GLY A 183 7.50 -8.28 -26.51
CA GLY A 183 8.52 -7.60 -27.29
C GLY A 183 8.68 -6.12 -26.94
N ASN A 184 9.64 -5.50 -27.62
CA ASN A 184 9.97 -4.09 -27.44
C ASN A 184 9.59 -3.33 -28.72
N TYR A 185 8.83 -2.25 -28.56
CA TYR A 185 8.48 -1.37 -29.67
C TYR A 185 8.27 0.06 -29.19
N THR A 186 8.30 1.00 -30.12
CA THR A 186 8.06 2.41 -29.84
C THR A 186 6.68 2.80 -30.37
N VAL A 187 5.94 3.60 -29.62
CA VAL A 187 4.62 4.10 -29.98
C VAL A 187 4.59 5.61 -29.83
N HIS A 188 3.93 6.29 -30.78
CA HIS A 188 3.71 7.74 -30.70
C HIS A 188 2.63 8.06 -29.66
N SER A 189 2.80 9.15 -28.90
CA SER A 189 1.91 9.54 -27.81
C SER A 189 0.44 9.71 -28.22
N SER A 190 0.17 10.14 -29.48
CA SER A 190 -1.20 10.28 -30.00
C SER A 190 -1.98 8.96 -30.11
N ARG A 191 -1.30 7.81 -30.00
CA ARG A 191 -1.91 6.48 -29.98
C ARG A 191 -2.06 5.91 -28.59
N CYS A 192 -1.79 6.73 -27.56
CA CYS A 192 -1.81 6.31 -26.16
C CYS A 192 -2.85 7.10 -25.37
N LEU A 193 -3.64 6.42 -24.58
CA LEU A 193 -4.42 7.02 -23.50
C LEU A 193 -3.63 6.83 -22.21
N ILE A 194 -3.23 7.92 -21.60
CA ILE A 194 -2.39 7.92 -20.41
C ILE A 194 -3.27 8.12 -19.18
N PHE A 195 -3.05 7.29 -18.17
CA PHE A 195 -3.73 7.34 -16.89
C PHE A 195 -2.71 7.60 -15.79
N HIS A 196 -2.92 8.66 -15.05
CA HIS A 196 -2.16 9.01 -13.86
C HIS A 196 -2.96 8.66 -12.61
N ASN A 197 -2.29 8.31 -11.50
CA ASN A 197 -2.98 8.15 -10.24
C ASN A 197 -3.05 9.52 -9.54
N SER A 198 -2.02 9.91 -8.87
CA SER A 198 -2.01 11.16 -8.10
C SER A 198 -0.79 11.98 -8.47
N ASP A 199 -0.99 13.29 -8.60
CA ASP A 199 0.08 14.21 -8.96
C ASP A 199 1.19 14.28 -7.92
N ILE A 200 2.39 14.54 -8.39
CA ILE A 200 3.58 14.70 -7.57
C ILE A 200 3.92 16.19 -7.51
N PRO A 201 3.94 16.79 -6.31
CA PRO A 201 4.36 18.18 -6.17
C PRO A 201 5.79 18.38 -6.66
N GLU A 202 6.03 19.49 -7.37
CA GLU A 202 7.37 19.91 -7.77
C GLU A 202 8.26 20.08 -6.53
N GLY A 203 9.50 19.59 -6.61
CA GLY A 203 10.43 19.59 -5.48
C GLY A 203 10.38 18.35 -4.60
N SER A 204 9.44 17.43 -4.81
CA SER A 204 9.49 16.12 -4.17
C SER A 204 10.69 15.30 -4.66
N THR A 205 11.35 14.57 -3.73
CA THR A 205 12.41 13.63 -4.10
C THR A 205 11.92 12.52 -5.01
N LEU A 206 10.61 12.23 -4.98
CA LEU A 206 9.94 11.25 -5.84
C LEU A 206 9.68 11.77 -7.25
N ALA A 207 9.67 13.09 -7.46
CA ALA A 207 9.37 13.69 -8.75
C ALA A 207 10.32 13.21 -9.86
N ASN A 208 11.60 12.99 -9.54
CA ASN A 208 12.56 12.48 -10.51
C ASN A 208 12.32 11.01 -10.91
N LEU A 209 11.75 10.23 -10.02
CA LEU A 209 11.48 8.80 -10.24
C LEU A 209 10.19 8.58 -11.05
N TYR A 210 9.18 9.39 -10.78
CA TYR A 210 7.84 9.24 -11.34
C TYR A 210 7.46 10.35 -12.35
N ARG A 211 8.44 11.05 -12.91
CA ARG A 211 8.34 12.30 -13.68
C ARG A 211 7.07 12.51 -14.50
N THR A 212 6.69 11.53 -15.29
CA THR A 212 5.54 11.59 -16.23
C THR A 212 4.35 10.80 -15.73
N TRP A 213 4.48 10.26 -14.55
CA TRP A 213 3.50 9.39 -13.93
C TRP A 213 3.13 9.91 -12.54
N GLY A 214 2.06 9.42 -11.98
CA GLY A 214 1.64 9.77 -10.63
C GLY A 214 2.29 8.90 -9.56
N ILE A 215 1.89 9.10 -8.31
CA ILE A 215 2.34 8.32 -7.15
C ILE A 215 1.51 7.03 -7.05
N PRO A 216 2.15 5.86 -6.85
CA PRO A 216 1.44 4.64 -6.49
C PRO A 216 0.59 4.82 -5.23
N GLU A 217 -0.62 4.28 -5.21
CA GLU A 217 -1.55 4.39 -4.08
C GLU A 217 -0.91 3.91 -2.77
N TYR A 218 -0.13 2.85 -2.83
CA TYR A 218 0.59 2.30 -1.68
C TYR A 218 1.41 3.34 -0.91
N MET A 219 1.98 4.32 -1.60
CA MET A 219 2.83 5.34 -0.95
C MET A 219 2.04 6.20 0.04
N ARG A 220 0.75 6.37 -0.17
CA ARG A 220 -0.14 7.16 0.69
C ARG A 220 -0.75 6.37 1.83
N ILE A 221 -1.00 5.08 1.61
CA ILE A 221 -1.74 4.23 2.56
C ILE A 221 -0.84 3.25 3.33
N ARG A 222 0.47 3.29 3.11
CA ARG A 222 1.43 2.27 3.57
C ARG A 222 1.35 1.98 5.06
N GLU A 223 1.30 3.02 5.88
CA GLU A 223 1.29 2.86 7.34
C GLU A 223 -0.05 2.30 7.83
N GLU A 224 -1.15 2.83 7.31
CA GLU A 224 -2.51 2.39 7.67
C GLU A 224 -2.78 0.97 7.19
N LEU A 225 -2.33 0.63 5.97
CA LEU A 225 -2.41 -0.73 5.45
C LEU A 225 -1.63 -1.71 6.32
N ARG A 226 -0.41 -1.33 6.72
CA ARG A 226 0.41 -2.12 7.63
C ARG A 226 -0.30 -2.34 8.96
N ASN A 227 -0.80 -1.27 9.59
CA ASN A 227 -1.46 -1.34 10.87
C ASN A 227 -2.73 -2.21 10.83
N ALA A 228 -3.55 -2.05 9.80
CA ALA A 228 -4.75 -2.86 9.60
C ALA A 228 -4.44 -4.34 9.29
N SER A 229 -3.37 -4.62 8.53
CA SER A 229 -2.98 -5.98 8.15
C SER A 229 -2.32 -6.76 9.30
N ILE A 230 -1.48 -6.10 10.09
CA ILE A 230 -0.68 -6.75 11.15
C ILE A 230 -1.46 -6.79 12.47
N GLY A 231 -2.31 -5.81 12.72
CA GLY A 231 -3.05 -5.65 13.98
C GLY A 231 -3.75 -6.92 14.48
N PRO A 232 -4.52 -7.64 13.66
CA PRO A 232 -5.16 -8.89 14.06
C PRO A 232 -4.17 -9.94 14.52
N GLY A 233 -3.05 -10.13 13.84
CA GLY A 233 -2.01 -11.08 14.21
C GLY A 233 -1.34 -10.74 15.55
N TYR A 234 -1.06 -9.46 15.79
CA TYR A 234 -0.53 -9.01 17.08
C TYR A 234 -1.54 -9.19 18.22
N SER A 235 -2.83 -8.99 17.95
CA SER A 235 -3.89 -9.20 18.95
C SER A 235 -3.98 -10.67 19.38
N ILE A 236 -3.85 -11.61 18.45
CA ILE A 236 -3.81 -13.06 18.75
C ILE A 236 -2.57 -13.37 19.61
N ARG A 237 -1.39 -12.88 19.22
CA ARG A 237 -0.16 -13.08 20.01
C ARG A 237 -0.23 -12.42 21.38
N LEU A 238 -0.93 -11.29 21.51
CA LEU A 238 -1.17 -10.65 22.79
C LEU A 238 -2.04 -11.55 23.67
N LEU A 239 -3.12 -12.11 23.13
CA LEU A 239 -3.98 -13.07 23.84
C LEU A 239 -3.21 -14.30 24.34
N GLU A 240 -2.31 -14.84 23.52
CA GLU A 240 -1.44 -15.96 23.91
C GLU A 240 -0.51 -15.58 25.08
N ARG A 241 -0.01 -14.34 25.12
CA ARG A 241 0.89 -13.85 26.17
C ARG A 241 0.18 -13.37 27.44
N LEU A 242 -1.13 -13.06 27.35
CA LEU A 242 -1.89 -12.52 28.47
C LEU A 242 -2.14 -13.53 29.59
N SER A 243 -2.00 -14.82 29.32
CA SER A 243 -2.02 -15.85 30.36
C SER A 243 -0.62 -16.08 30.91
N MET A 244 -0.08 -15.08 31.62
CA MET A 244 1.22 -15.23 32.26
C MET A 244 1.04 -16.07 33.53
N ALA A 245 1.55 -17.29 33.54
CA ALA A 245 1.63 -18.10 34.72
C ALA A 245 2.79 -17.62 35.62
N THR A 246 2.49 -17.25 36.85
CA THR A 246 3.49 -16.89 37.83
C THR A 246 3.70 -18.10 38.72
N TYR A 247 4.90 -18.65 38.74
CA TYR A 247 5.31 -19.73 39.60
C TYR A 247 6.17 -19.18 40.73
N LYS A 248 5.72 -19.35 41.99
CA LYS A 248 6.44 -18.89 43.17
C LYS A 248 7.11 -20.09 43.84
N MET A 249 8.41 -20.02 44.01
CA MET A 249 9.22 -21.04 44.66
C MET A 249 9.93 -20.43 45.88
N LYS A 250 9.88 -21.12 47.03
CA LYS A 250 10.66 -20.73 48.23
C LYS A 250 12.16 -20.88 47.95
N ASN A 251 12.94 -19.90 48.39
CA ASN A 251 14.41 -19.92 48.32
C ASN A 251 14.97 -20.03 46.89
N LEU A 252 14.25 -19.58 45.87
CA LEU A 252 14.71 -19.62 44.45
C LEU A 252 16.12 -19.04 44.28
N ALA A 253 16.43 -17.92 44.95
CA ALA A 253 17.77 -17.29 44.86
C ALA A 253 18.88 -18.20 45.39
N ASN A 254 18.63 -18.96 46.44
CA ASN A 254 19.60 -19.89 46.99
C ASN A 254 19.75 -21.16 46.13
N VAL A 255 18.67 -21.64 45.54
CA VAL A 255 18.70 -22.77 44.61
C VAL A 255 19.50 -22.41 43.35
N LEU A 256 19.28 -21.24 42.78
CA LEU A 256 20.03 -20.75 41.61
C LEU A 256 21.49 -20.45 41.87
N SER A 257 21.90 -20.30 43.16
CA SER A 257 23.32 -20.13 43.50
C SER A 257 24.11 -21.43 43.61
N THR A 258 23.47 -22.59 43.50
CA THR A 258 24.12 -23.90 43.47
C THR A 258 24.41 -24.36 42.05
N ALA A 259 25.50 -25.12 41.84
CA ALA A 259 25.97 -25.50 40.51
C ALA A 259 24.94 -26.29 39.68
N ASP A 260 24.07 -27.09 40.35
CA ASP A 260 23.03 -27.89 39.67
C ASP A 260 21.63 -27.28 39.87
N GLY A 261 21.53 -26.14 40.50
CA GLY A 261 20.24 -25.52 40.85
C GLY A 261 19.52 -24.89 39.65
N GLU A 262 20.27 -24.33 38.73
CA GLU A 262 19.71 -23.77 37.47
C GLU A 262 19.07 -24.86 36.61
N ASP A 263 19.75 -26.00 36.43
CA ASP A 263 19.23 -27.14 35.68
C ASP A 263 18.00 -27.75 36.33
N ALA A 264 17.96 -27.86 37.66
CA ALA A 264 16.80 -28.36 38.38
C ALA A 264 15.58 -27.45 38.24
N VAL A 265 15.77 -26.12 38.25
CA VAL A 265 14.70 -25.14 38.02
C VAL A 265 14.20 -25.23 36.58
N LEU A 266 15.10 -25.29 35.59
CA LEU A 266 14.73 -25.43 34.17
C LEU A 266 13.94 -26.71 33.92
N GLN A 267 14.38 -27.86 34.42
CA GLN A 267 13.65 -29.12 34.29
C GLN A 267 12.26 -29.06 34.94
N ARG A 268 12.14 -28.38 36.10
CA ARG A 268 10.85 -28.18 36.76
C ARG A 268 9.95 -27.29 35.89
N MET A 269 10.45 -26.21 35.30
CA MET A 269 9.70 -25.33 34.42
C MET A 269 9.23 -26.06 33.16
N GLU A 270 10.08 -26.88 32.55
CA GLU A 270 9.72 -27.68 31.36
C GLU A 270 8.62 -28.69 31.68
N MET A 271 8.70 -29.38 32.84
CA MET A 271 7.65 -30.29 33.32
C MET A 271 6.32 -29.56 33.53
N LEU A 272 6.35 -28.38 34.13
CA LEU A 272 5.16 -27.56 34.37
C LEU A 272 4.51 -27.11 33.08
N ASP A 273 5.31 -26.66 32.11
CA ASP A 273 4.84 -26.22 30.80
C ASP A 273 4.23 -27.41 30.01
N LEU A 274 4.87 -28.57 30.05
CA LEU A 274 4.36 -29.79 29.43
C LEU A 274 3.03 -30.24 30.08
N ALA A 275 2.96 -30.23 31.39
CA ALA A 275 1.75 -30.61 32.12
C ALA A 275 0.60 -29.63 31.86
N ARG A 276 0.89 -28.34 31.81
CA ARG A 276 -0.09 -27.30 31.46
C ARG A 276 -0.64 -27.48 30.05
N ASN A 277 0.24 -27.74 29.07
CA ASN A 277 -0.15 -27.89 27.68
C ASN A 277 -0.93 -29.18 27.39
N LEU A 278 -0.57 -30.29 28.06
CA LEU A 278 -1.17 -31.60 27.81
C LEU A 278 -2.41 -31.87 28.69
N LEU A 279 -2.40 -31.43 29.94
CA LEU A 279 -3.39 -31.84 30.94
C LEU A 279 -4.25 -30.69 31.45
N ASN A 280 -3.97 -29.45 31.09
CA ASN A 280 -4.56 -28.25 31.70
C ASN A 280 -4.48 -28.23 33.23
N MET A 281 -3.51 -28.94 33.81
CA MET A 281 -3.28 -29.04 35.25
C MET A 281 -1.85 -28.67 35.58
N VAL A 282 -1.67 -28.08 36.75
CA VAL A 282 -0.33 -27.75 37.29
C VAL A 282 -0.19 -28.47 38.60
N PHE A 283 0.86 -29.27 38.75
CA PHE A 283 1.22 -29.93 39.98
C PHE A 283 2.20 -29.07 40.75
N ILE A 284 1.83 -28.64 41.94
CA ILE A 284 2.65 -27.80 42.82
C ILE A 284 2.82 -28.47 44.18
N ASP A 285 3.91 -28.14 44.86
CA ASP A 285 4.12 -28.58 46.23
C ASP A 285 3.23 -27.75 47.18
N ALA A 286 2.51 -28.45 48.10
CA ALA A 286 1.58 -27.81 49.03
C ALA A 286 2.29 -26.84 49.98
N ASP A 287 3.58 -27.08 50.29
CA ASP A 287 4.34 -26.35 51.30
C ASP A 287 5.40 -25.43 50.71
N GLY A 288 5.07 -24.62 49.70
CA GLY A 288 6.05 -23.61 49.30
C GLY A 288 6.02 -23.16 47.88
N GLU A 289 5.16 -23.71 47.11
CA GLU A 289 4.92 -23.31 45.74
C GLU A 289 3.53 -22.67 45.59
N ASP A 290 3.40 -21.68 44.78
CA ASP A 290 2.14 -21.02 44.46
C ASP A 290 2.11 -20.67 42.97
N VAL A 291 1.01 -20.98 42.31
CA VAL A 291 0.81 -20.68 40.89
C VAL A 291 -0.36 -19.71 40.73
N GLY A 292 -0.04 -18.51 40.35
CA GLY A 292 -1.03 -17.50 40.01
C GLY A 292 -1.15 -17.32 38.51
N ILE A 293 -2.36 -17.31 37.97
CA ILE A 293 -2.62 -16.86 36.59
C ILE A 293 -3.06 -15.42 36.68
N GLN A 294 -2.20 -14.52 36.18
CA GLN A 294 -2.57 -13.11 36.02
C GLN A 294 -3.25 -12.95 34.65
N SER A 295 -4.56 -12.74 34.67
CA SER A 295 -5.29 -12.34 33.48
C SER A 295 -5.24 -10.82 33.33
N LEU A 296 -4.56 -10.33 32.30
CA LEU A 296 -4.64 -8.93 31.91
C LEU A 296 -5.92 -8.68 31.12
N SER A 297 -6.56 -7.54 31.33
CA SER A 297 -7.75 -7.15 30.58
C SER A 297 -7.37 -6.84 29.13
N VAL A 298 -8.06 -7.47 28.19
CA VAL A 298 -8.00 -7.18 26.76
C VAL A 298 -9.00 -6.09 26.32
N ALA A 299 -9.63 -5.42 27.30
CA ALA A 299 -10.51 -4.29 27.00
C ALA A 299 -9.72 -3.24 26.19
N GLY A 300 -10.30 -2.75 25.10
CA GLY A 300 -9.69 -1.74 24.22
C GLY A 300 -8.91 -2.28 23.02
N VAL A 301 -8.52 -3.55 22.98
CA VAL A 301 -7.85 -4.11 21.78
C VAL A 301 -8.76 -4.04 20.54
N LYS A 302 -10.06 -4.31 20.73
CA LYS A 302 -11.05 -4.18 19.67
C LYS A 302 -11.11 -2.75 19.14
N ASP A 303 -11.14 -1.76 20.04
CA ASP A 303 -11.24 -0.34 19.66
C ASP A 303 -10.01 0.12 18.89
N ILE A 304 -8.81 -0.37 19.24
CA ILE A 304 -7.58 -0.11 18.52
C ILE A 304 -7.64 -0.68 17.09
N LEU A 305 -8.12 -1.92 16.96
CA LEU A 305 -8.27 -2.55 15.64
C LEU A 305 -9.33 -1.87 14.79
N ASP A 306 -10.46 -1.51 15.39
CA ASP A 306 -11.53 -0.79 14.69
C ASP A 306 -11.05 0.61 14.25
N ASN A 307 -10.26 1.28 15.07
CA ASN A 307 -9.63 2.56 14.69
C ASN A 307 -8.63 2.40 13.53
N ALA A 308 -7.79 1.36 13.55
CA ALA A 308 -6.87 1.08 12.44
C ALA A 308 -7.61 0.82 11.11
N CYS A 309 -8.74 0.09 11.17
CA CYS A 309 -9.60 -0.12 10.00
C CYS A 309 -10.27 1.19 9.55
N ALA A 310 -10.71 2.04 10.48
CA ALA A 310 -11.31 3.34 10.17
C ALA A 310 -10.29 4.28 9.50
N MET A 311 -9.06 4.32 10.00
CA MET A 311 -7.98 5.13 9.40
C MET A 311 -7.66 4.67 7.99
N LEU A 312 -7.54 3.35 7.75
CA LEU A 312 -7.30 2.83 6.39
C LEU A 312 -8.45 3.17 5.44
N SER A 313 -9.70 3.07 5.91
CA SER A 313 -10.88 3.48 5.14
C SER A 313 -10.83 4.97 4.79
N ALA A 314 -10.45 5.83 5.73
CA ALA A 314 -10.35 7.26 5.53
C ALA A 314 -9.30 7.63 4.48
N VAL A 315 -8.08 7.06 4.56
CA VAL A 315 -6.99 7.39 3.62
C VAL A 315 -7.14 6.76 2.24
N SER A 316 -7.84 5.61 2.14
CA SER A 316 -8.14 4.95 0.87
C SER A 316 -9.39 5.50 0.17
N HIS A 317 -10.15 6.36 0.84
CA HIS A 317 -11.46 6.87 0.39
C HIS A 317 -12.51 5.78 0.13
N ILE A 318 -12.30 4.56 0.67
CA ILE A 318 -13.22 3.43 0.48
C ILE A 318 -13.96 3.17 1.80
N PRO A 319 -15.29 3.18 1.82
CA PRO A 319 -16.07 2.93 3.03
C PRO A 319 -15.73 1.57 3.67
N GLN A 320 -15.79 1.51 5.01
CA GLN A 320 -15.54 0.27 5.75
C GLN A 320 -16.46 -0.88 5.29
N THR A 321 -17.69 -0.56 4.92
CA THR A 321 -18.66 -1.52 4.38
C THR A 321 -18.18 -2.18 3.10
N ARG A 322 -17.51 -1.41 2.22
CA ARG A 322 -16.98 -1.90 0.95
C ARG A 322 -15.62 -2.59 1.12
N LEU A 323 -14.76 -2.06 2.01
CA LEU A 323 -13.40 -2.53 2.22
C LEU A 323 -13.34 -3.80 3.08
N PHE A 324 -14.13 -3.85 4.17
CA PHE A 324 -14.09 -4.92 5.16
C PHE A 324 -15.38 -5.76 5.22
N GLY A 325 -16.42 -5.40 4.46
CA GLY A 325 -17.72 -6.06 4.51
C GLY A 325 -18.44 -5.89 5.85
N ARG A 326 -18.08 -4.85 6.63
CA ARG A 326 -18.67 -4.58 7.94
C ARG A 326 -19.74 -3.50 7.83
N SER A 327 -20.88 -3.69 8.50
CA SER A 327 -21.86 -2.61 8.68
C SER A 327 -21.26 -1.50 9.54
N PRO A 328 -21.60 -0.22 9.27
CA PRO A 328 -21.18 0.89 10.12
C PRO A 328 -21.60 0.63 11.57
N ALA A 329 -20.73 0.95 12.53
CA ALA A 329 -21.03 0.84 13.94
C ALA A 329 -21.77 2.13 14.38
N GLY A 330 -22.99 2.00 14.88
CA GLY A 330 -23.78 3.11 15.44
C GLY A 330 -25.29 2.96 15.18
N GLU A 331 -26.07 3.41 16.13
CA GLU A 331 -27.54 3.27 16.12
C GLU A 331 -28.23 4.03 14.96
N ASN A 332 -27.53 5.02 14.33
CA ASN A 332 -28.00 5.82 13.20
C ASN A 332 -27.07 5.73 11.96
N ALA A 333 -26.16 4.78 11.92
CA ALA A 333 -25.21 4.65 10.81
C ALA A 333 -25.89 3.93 9.63
N THR A 334 -26.62 4.67 8.80
CA THR A 334 -27.23 4.12 7.57
C THR A 334 -26.18 3.81 6.49
N GLY A 335 -24.97 4.37 6.62
CA GLY A 335 -23.93 4.27 5.61
C GLY A 335 -24.22 5.07 4.32
N GLU A 336 -25.32 5.85 4.29
CA GLU A 336 -25.69 6.64 3.12
C GLU A 336 -24.68 7.74 2.83
N SER A 337 -24.23 8.48 3.86
CA SER A 337 -23.20 9.52 3.70
C SER A 337 -21.85 8.94 3.23
N ASP A 338 -21.48 7.78 3.75
CA ASP A 338 -20.24 7.10 3.32
C ASP A 338 -20.34 6.66 1.86
N LEU A 339 -21.53 6.20 1.45
CA LEU A 339 -21.77 5.81 0.07
C LEU A 339 -21.81 7.02 -0.88
N GLU A 340 -22.34 8.17 -0.45
CA GLU A 340 -22.31 9.42 -1.23
C GLU A 340 -20.87 9.91 -1.42
N ASN A 341 -20.09 10.01 -0.36
CA ASN A 341 -18.68 10.39 -0.42
C ASN A 341 -17.89 9.45 -1.34
N TYR A 342 -18.17 8.15 -1.28
CA TYR A 342 -17.53 7.19 -2.17
C TYR A 342 -17.93 7.34 -3.63
N LYS A 343 -19.20 7.66 -3.90
CA LYS A 343 -19.67 7.95 -5.27
C LYS A 343 -19.03 9.21 -5.83
N GLU A 344 -18.84 10.25 -5.02
CA GLU A 344 -18.12 11.45 -5.41
C GLU A 344 -16.65 11.14 -5.74
N PHE A 345 -15.98 10.35 -4.90
CA PHE A 345 -14.61 9.90 -5.17
C PHE A 345 -14.50 9.11 -6.47
N VAL A 346 -15.42 8.14 -6.71
CA VAL A 346 -15.45 7.38 -7.96
C VAL A 346 -15.79 8.30 -9.15
N GLY A 347 -16.69 9.28 -8.95
CA GLY A 347 -17.01 10.30 -9.95
C GLY A 347 -15.80 11.14 -10.35
N GLY A 348 -14.93 11.51 -9.39
CA GLY A 348 -13.65 12.17 -9.69
C GLY A 348 -12.74 11.31 -10.57
N ILE A 349 -12.63 10.02 -10.31
CA ILE A 349 -11.87 9.10 -11.19
C ILE A 349 -12.45 9.04 -12.60
N GLN A 350 -13.79 9.14 -12.74
CA GLN A 350 -14.47 9.10 -14.04
C GLN A 350 -14.31 10.41 -14.82
N SER A 351 -14.27 11.56 -14.14
CA SER A 351 -14.10 12.86 -14.77
C SER A 351 -12.65 13.16 -15.16
N GLY A 352 -11.68 12.43 -14.60
CA GLY A 352 -10.26 12.65 -14.84
C GLY A 352 -9.70 13.83 -14.04
N ASP A 353 -10.39 14.24 -12.97
CA ASP A 353 -9.98 15.30 -12.04
C ASP A 353 -9.14 14.73 -10.85
#